data_10f0c5870cdcdb4c97e53514c03b7bb6
#
_entry.id   10f0c5870cdcdb4c97e53514c03b7bb6
#
_cell.length_a   1.000
_cell.length_b   1.000
_cell.length_c   1.000
_cell.angle_alpha   90.00
_cell.angle_beta   90.00
_cell.angle_gamma   90.00
#
_symmetry.space_group_name_H-M   'P 1'
#
loop_
_entity.id
_entity.type
_entity.pdbx_description
1 polymer ?
#
loop_
_entity_poly.entity_id
_entity_poly.type
_entity_poly.pdbx_seq_one_letter_code
_entity_poly.pdbx_strand_id
1 'polypeptide(L)'
;MSTVPGSLARILQGDSFDAAQASFVPAQPMNREEIFVAYDQSLRDAEQFLSDLTPQRASAMWHLRKGDKELFARPRVEVVRSIMLNHWYHHRGQLSVYLRLLEVPVPVIYGRSADEDPFA
;
A
#
# COMPACT_ATOMS: atom_id res chain seq x y z
N MET A 1 7.70 -0.53 2.15
CA MET A 1 7.02 -0.77 0.86
C MET A 1 6.41 -2.17 0.76
N SER A 2 7.16 -3.22 1.06
CA SER A 2 6.70 -4.63 0.94
C SER A 2 5.40 -4.95 1.70
N THR A 3 5.17 -4.34 2.86
CA THR A 3 4.01 -4.62 3.72
C THR A 3 2.83 -3.67 3.55
N VAL A 4 2.93 -2.64 2.71
CA VAL A 4 1.89 -1.60 2.57
C VAL A 4 0.54 -2.15 2.13
N PRO A 5 0.42 -2.96 1.06
CA PRO A 5 -0.88 -3.46 0.61
C PRO A 5 -1.62 -4.26 1.69
N GLY A 6 -0.94 -5.24 2.31
CA GLY A 6 -1.54 -6.09 3.34
C GLY A 6 -1.86 -5.35 4.63
N SER A 7 -1.01 -4.40 5.05
CA SER A 7 -1.29 -3.59 6.24
C SER A 7 -2.54 -2.74 6.06
N LEU A 8 -2.69 -2.11 4.89
CA LEU A 8 -3.88 -1.32 4.59
C LEU A 8 -5.12 -2.18 4.32
N ALA A 9 -4.97 -3.37 3.72
CA ALA A 9 -6.03 -4.33 3.61
C ALA A 9 -6.61 -4.70 4.99
N ARG A 10 -5.75 -5.01 5.98
CA ARG A 10 -6.18 -5.29 7.36
C ARG A 10 -6.90 -4.11 8.03
N ILE A 11 -6.38 -2.89 7.85
CA ILE A 11 -7.02 -1.67 8.37
C ILE A 11 -8.40 -1.44 7.75
N LEU A 12 -8.56 -1.73 6.47
CA LEU A 12 -9.79 -1.53 5.72
C LEU A 12 -10.83 -2.66 5.90
N GLN A 13 -10.52 -3.74 6.62
CA GLN A 13 -11.48 -4.79 6.96
C GLN A 13 -12.60 -4.28 7.85
N GLY A 14 -12.28 -3.45 8.85
CA GLY A 14 -13.27 -2.80 9.71
C GLY A 14 -13.91 -1.58 9.04
N ASP A 15 -14.89 -0.98 9.70
CA ASP A 15 -15.57 0.23 9.23
C ASP A 15 -14.86 1.52 9.68
N SER A 16 -13.91 1.40 10.59
CA SER A 16 -13.11 2.51 11.09
C SER A 16 -11.71 2.06 11.53
N PHE A 17 -10.82 3.04 11.63
CA PHE A 17 -9.51 2.87 12.21
C PHE A 17 -9.18 4.04 13.14
N ASP A 18 -8.70 3.73 14.35
CA ASP A 18 -8.27 4.74 15.32
C ASP A 18 -6.74 4.85 15.32
N ALA A 19 -6.24 5.95 14.75
CA ALA A 19 -4.82 6.23 14.68
C ALA A 19 -4.16 6.48 16.06
N ALA A 20 -4.95 6.77 17.10
CA ALA A 20 -4.42 6.93 18.46
C ALA A 20 -3.99 5.60 19.08
N GLN A 21 -4.58 4.49 18.64
CA GLN A 21 -4.27 3.15 19.11
C GLN A 21 -3.27 2.41 18.22
N ALA A 22 -2.87 3.04 17.11
CA ALA A 22 -1.99 2.42 16.14
C ALA A 22 -0.51 2.56 16.56
N SER A 23 0.21 1.45 16.53
CA SER A 23 1.67 1.43 16.57
C SER A 23 2.19 1.10 15.17
N PHE A 24 2.69 2.12 14.47
CA PHE A 24 3.31 1.94 13.16
C PHE A 24 4.81 1.69 13.32
N VAL A 25 5.18 0.56 13.90
CA VAL A 25 6.57 0.13 13.93
C VAL A 25 6.83 -0.66 12.65
N PRO A 26 7.61 -0.12 11.70
CA PRO A 26 7.92 -0.85 10.47
C PRO A 26 8.74 -2.09 10.80
N ALA A 27 8.41 -3.21 10.15
CA ALA A 27 9.25 -4.39 10.20
C ALA A 27 10.66 -4.06 9.69
N GLN A 28 11.66 -4.55 10.38
CA GLN A 28 13.07 -4.41 10.03
C GLN A 28 13.56 -5.75 9.46
N PRO A 29 13.40 -6.01 8.15
CA PRO A 29 13.88 -7.24 7.56
C PRO A 29 15.41 -7.28 7.62
N MET A 30 15.96 -8.44 7.97
CA MET A 30 17.40 -8.65 8.11
C MET A 30 18.07 -9.05 6.81
N ASN A 31 17.30 -9.52 5.85
CA ASN A 31 17.79 -10.02 4.56
C ASN A 31 16.73 -9.89 3.45
N ARG A 32 17.16 -10.20 2.22
CA ARG A 32 16.34 -10.12 1.02
C ARG A 32 15.15 -11.09 1.07
N GLU A 33 15.36 -12.31 1.53
CA GLU A 33 14.36 -13.37 1.59
C GLU A 33 13.18 -12.95 2.48
N GLU A 34 13.46 -12.37 3.62
CA GLU A 34 12.42 -11.84 4.53
C GLU A 34 11.59 -10.73 3.88
N ILE A 35 12.23 -9.88 3.06
CA ILE A 35 11.52 -8.83 2.31
C ILE A 35 10.53 -9.46 1.33
N PHE A 36 10.95 -10.48 0.58
CA PHE A 36 10.08 -11.16 -0.40
C PHE A 36 8.96 -11.94 0.28
N VAL A 37 9.24 -12.67 1.35
CA VAL A 37 8.21 -13.37 2.14
C VAL A 37 7.16 -12.38 2.66
N ALA A 38 7.59 -11.25 3.22
CA ALA A 38 6.69 -10.21 3.70
C ALA A 38 5.88 -9.55 2.56
N TYR A 39 6.48 -9.39 1.40
CA TYR A 39 5.83 -8.86 0.20
C TYR A 39 4.75 -9.80 -0.31
N ASP A 40 5.08 -11.09 -0.50
CA ASP A 40 4.15 -12.10 -0.99
C ASP A 40 2.96 -12.27 -0.03
N GLN A 41 3.21 -12.26 1.29
CA GLN A 41 2.11 -12.31 2.26
C GLN A 41 1.23 -11.07 2.18
N SER A 42 1.85 -9.90 2.05
CA SER A 42 1.15 -8.62 1.93
C SER A 42 0.27 -8.55 0.68
N LEU A 43 0.73 -9.12 -0.44
CA LEU A 43 -0.07 -9.21 -1.66
C LEU A 43 -1.25 -10.16 -1.48
N ARG A 44 -1.05 -11.35 -0.92
CA ARG A 44 -2.15 -12.29 -0.64
C ARG A 44 -3.22 -11.68 0.25
N ASP A 45 -2.82 -10.96 1.31
CA ASP A 45 -3.75 -10.28 2.20
C ASP A 45 -4.57 -9.20 1.45
N ALA A 46 -3.92 -8.45 0.56
CA ALA A 46 -4.58 -7.42 -0.24
C ALA A 46 -5.51 -8.03 -1.30
N GLU A 47 -5.08 -9.08 -2.00
CA GLU A 47 -5.89 -9.80 -2.99
C GLU A 47 -7.13 -10.40 -2.35
N GLN A 48 -6.99 -11.05 -1.20
CA GLN A 48 -8.12 -11.60 -0.46
C GLN A 48 -9.10 -10.50 -0.05
N PHE A 49 -8.61 -9.41 0.53
CA PHE A 49 -9.46 -8.26 0.89
C PHE A 49 -10.23 -7.71 -0.31
N LEU A 50 -9.55 -7.51 -1.45
CA LEU A 50 -10.18 -6.96 -2.64
C LEU A 50 -11.19 -7.94 -3.28
N SER A 51 -10.91 -9.23 -3.23
CA SER A 51 -11.82 -10.28 -3.72
C SER A 51 -13.10 -10.37 -2.88
N ASP A 52 -13.00 -10.12 -1.58
CA ASP A 52 -14.12 -10.12 -0.64
C ASP A 52 -14.89 -8.79 -0.60
N LEU A 53 -14.42 -7.79 -1.34
CA LEU A 53 -15.00 -6.46 -1.33
C LEU A 53 -16.24 -6.38 -2.23
N THR A 54 -17.41 -6.63 -1.64
CA THR A 54 -18.68 -6.49 -2.36
C THR A 54 -18.96 -5.03 -2.72
N PRO A 55 -19.81 -4.75 -3.73
CA PRO A 55 -20.22 -3.38 -4.08
C PRO A 55 -20.78 -2.59 -2.89
N GLN A 56 -21.56 -3.25 -2.03
CA GLN A 56 -22.14 -2.64 -0.82
C GLN A 56 -21.04 -2.24 0.16
N ARG A 57 -20.06 -3.11 0.43
CA ARG A 57 -18.94 -2.80 1.31
C ARG A 57 -18.02 -1.74 0.70
N ALA A 58 -17.82 -1.74 -0.63
CA ALA A 58 -16.99 -0.76 -1.32
C ALA A 58 -17.56 0.66 -1.20
N SER A 59 -18.87 0.81 -1.31
CA SER A 59 -19.57 2.10 -1.19
C SER A 59 -19.85 2.53 0.25
N ALA A 60 -19.77 1.61 1.22
CA ALA A 60 -19.95 1.95 2.63
C ALA A 60 -18.88 2.92 3.13
N MET A 61 -19.30 3.84 4.01
CA MET A 61 -18.40 4.82 4.62
C MET A 61 -17.37 4.12 5.50
N TRP A 62 -16.14 4.55 5.37
CA TRP A 62 -15.03 4.16 6.23
C TRP A 62 -14.47 5.40 6.95
N HIS A 63 -14.15 5.26 8.23
CA HIS A 63 -13.84 6.37 9.11
C HIS A 63 -12.40 6.28 9.62
N LEU A 64 -11.62 7.34 9.44
CA LEU A 64 -10.35 7.53 10.14
C LEU A 64 -10.57 8.42 11.35
N ARG A 65 -10.16 7.94 12.52
CA ARG A 65 -10.28 8.64 13.79
C ARG A 65 -8.93 8.79 14.49
N LYS A 66 -8.87 9.71 15.44
CA LYS A 66 -7.80 9.81 16.44
C LYS A 66 -8.46 10.08 17.78
N GLY A 67 -8.70 9.02 18.55
CA GLY A 67 -9.57 9.06 19.72
C GLY A 67 -10.99 9.50 19.34
N ASP A 68 -11.52 10.49 20.03
CA ASP A 68 -12.88 11.02 19.78
C ASP A 68 -12.99 11.89 18.52
N LYS A 69 -11.86 12.27 17.91
CA LYS A 69 -11.85 13.11 16.72
C LYS A 69 -11.93 12.29 15.45
N GLU A 70 -12.98 12.51 14.65
CA GLU A 70 -13.01 12.06 13.27
C GLU A 70 -12.11 12.94 12.39
N LEU A 71 -11.17 12.33 11.69
CA LEU A 71 -10.25 13.01 10.78
C LEU A 71 -10.84 13.12 9.38
N PHE A 72 -11.42 12.02 8.90
CA PHE A 72 -12.25 12.00 7.70
C PHE A 72 -13.15 10.74 7.64
N ALA A 73 -14.18 10.82 6.82
CA ALA A 73 -14.99 9.70 6.38
C ALA A 73 -15.12 9.73 4.86
N ARG A 74 -14.95 8.56 4.21
CA ARG A 74 -15.03 8.40 2.74
C ARG A 74 -15.56 7.00 2.41
N PRO A 75 -16.21 6.81 1.24
CA PRO A 75 -16.46 5.47 0.73
C PRO A 75 -15.18 4.63 0.73
N ARG A 76 -15.28 3.37 1.20
CA ARG A 76 -14.11 2.50 1.36
C ARG A 76 -13.30 2.37 0.06
N VAL A 77 -13.96 2.33 -1.11
CA VAL A 77 -13.29 2.28 -2.41
C VAL A 77 -12.41 3.50 -2.69
N GLU A 78 -12.83 4.69 -2.23
CA GLU A 78 -12.01 5.89 -2.35
C GLU A 78 -10.76 5.80 -1.46
N VAL A 79 -10.90 5.23 -0.26
CA VAL A 79 -9.78 5.02 0.65
C VAL A 79 -8.79 3.98 0.08
N VAL A 80 -9.31 2.90 -0.54
CA VAL A 80 -8.46 1.95 -1.27
C VAL A 80 -7.63 2.68 -2.34
N ARG A 81 -8.25 3.51 -3.15
CA ARG A 81 -7.54 4.24 -4.21
C ARG A 81 -6.58 5.29 -3.68
N SER A 82 -7.05 6.14 -2.78
CA SER A 82 -6.30 7.33 -2.35
C SER A 82 -5.21 7.01 -1.32
N ILE A 83 -5.43 6.02 -0.46
CA ILE A 83 -4.46 5.66 0.59
C ILE A 83 -3.71 4.39 0.20
N MET A 84 -4.39 3.27 -0.03
CA MET A 84 -3.71 2.00 -0.27
C MET A 84 -2.86 2.04 -1.55
N LEU A 85 -3.46 2.36 -2.71
CA LEU A 85 -2.74 2.35 -3.98
C LEU A 85 -1.76 3.51 -4.11
N ASN A 86 -2.18 4.74 -3.78
CA ASN A 86 -1.32 5.91 -3.91
C ASN A 86 -0.13 5.84 -2.94
N HIS A 87 -0.33 5.34 -1.71
CA HIS A 87 0.74 5.14 -0.75
C HIS A 87 1.77 4.11 -1.27
N TRP A 88 1.30 3.03 -1.87
CA TRP A 88 2.18 2.05 -2.47
C TRP A 88 2.95 2.61 -3.68
N TYR A 89 2.27 3.35 -4.56
CA TYR A 89 2.91 4.02 -5.70
C TYR A 89 3.93 5.06 -5.26
N HIS A 90 3.65 5.79 -4.18
CA HIS A 90 4.62 6.71 -3.57
C HIS A 90 5.91 5.97 -3.18
N HIS A 91 5.82 4.88 -2.44
CA HIS A 91 7.00 4.10 -2.07
C HIS A 91 7.71 3.44 -3.26
N ARG A 92 6.97 3.03 -4.29
CA ARG A 92 7.57 2.53 -5.52
C ARG A 92 8.40 3.61 -6.21
N GLY A 93 7.89 4.84 -6.26
CA GLY A 93 8.63 5.98 -6.78
C GLY A 93 9.91 6.26 -5.98
N GLN A 94 9.82 6.21 -4.65
CA GLN A 94 11.01 6.36 -3.80
C GLN A 94 12.05 5.25 -4.07
N LEU A 95 11.61 3.99 -4.21
CA LEU A 95 12.50 2.88 -4.50
C LEU A 95 13.24 3.07 -5.81
N SER A 96 12.58 3.58 -6.86
CA SER A 96 13.24 3.85 -8.14
C SER A 96 14.36 4.88 -8.02
N VAL A 97 14.20 5.88 -7.15
CA VAL A 97 15.27 6.85 -6.87
C VAL A 97 16.45 6.19 -6.16
N TYR A 98 16.20 5.34 -5.16
CA TYR A 98 17.29 4.63 -4.47
C TYR A 98 18.03 3.66 -5.39
N LEU A 99 17.33 2.96 -6.28
CA LEU A 99 17.98 2.11 -7.29
C LEU A 99 18.87 2.95 -8.19
N ARG A 100 18.41 4.12 -8.64
CA ARG A 100 19.20 5.03 -9.47
C ARG A 100 20.46 5.52 -8.76
N LEU A 101 20.35 5.90 -7.48
CA LEU A 101 21.50 6.33 -6.67
C LEU A 101 22.55 5.23 -6.46
N LEU A 102 22.13 3.97 -6.55
CA LEU A 102 23.01 2.80 -6.45
C LEU A 102 23.48 2.28 -7.82
N GLU A 103 23.22 3.03 -8.89
CA GLU A 103 23.56 2.66 -10.27
C GLU A 103 22.92 1.33 -10.72
N VAL A 104 21.79 0.94 -10.10
CA VAL A 104 20.99 -0.23 -10.49
C VAL A 104 20.01 0.20 -11.57
N PRO A 105 19.91 -0.52 -12.69
CA PRO A 105 18.95 -0.22 -13.75
C PRO A 105 17.52 -0.16 -13.19
N VAL A 106 16.76 0.86 -13.61
CA VAL A 106 15.36 1.06 -13.18
C VAL A 106 14.45 0.54 -14.30
N PRO A 107 13.58 -0.47 -14.00
CA PRO A 107 12.65 -0.98 -14.99
C PRO A 107 11.63 0.08 -15.41
N VAL A 108 10.98 -0.16 -16.53
CA VAL A 108 9.81 0.62 -16.96
C VAL A 108 8.71 0.55 -15.90
N ILE A 109 8.24 1.71 -15.43
CA ILE A 109 7.15 1.82 -14.46
C ILE A 109 5.90 2.39 -15.12
N TYR A 110 6.03 3.52 -15.81
CA TYR A 110 4.92 4.23 -16.47
C TYR A 110 5.17 4.50 -17.95
N GLY A 111 6.31 4.25 -18.43
CA GLY A 111 6.74 4.55 -19.77
C GLY A 111 8.25 4.44 -19.80
N ARG A 112 8.86 5.01 -20.82
CA ARG A 112 10.30 4.97 -21.02
C ARG A 112 11.07 5.35 -19.75
N SER A 113 12.05 4.50 -19.36
CA SER A 113 13.07 4.86 -18.39
C SER A 113 14.37 5.22 -19.11
N ALA A 114 15.42 5.58 -18.38
CA ALA A 114 16.75 5.76 -18.97
C ALA A 114 17.38 4.42 -19.39
N ASP A 115 16.90 3.30 -18.88
CA ASP A 115 17.47 1.97 -19.05
C ASP A 115 16.60 1.06 -19.94
N GLU A 116 15.32 1.35 -20.06
CA GLU A 116 14.37 0.54 -20.84
C GLU A 116 13.43 1.41 -21.67
N ASP A 117 13.16 0.97 -22.89
CA ASP A 117 12.15 1.53 -23.76
C ASP A 117 11.05 0.48 -24.03
N PRO A 118 9.83 0.66 -23.50
CA PRO A 118 8.75 -0.31 -23.69
C PRO A 118 8.16 -0.26 -25.12
N PHE A 119 8.63 0.68 -25.94
CA PHE A 119 8.15 0.88 -27.32
C PHE A 119 9.25 0.56 -28.35
N ALA A 120 10.41 0.03 -27.89
CA ALA A 120 11.51 -0.39 -28.77
C ALA A 120 11.28 -1.77 -29.37
#